data_7ce4266ac1527b2399d0c774710ce99b
#
_entry.id   7ce4266ac1527b2399d0c774710ce99b
#
_cell.length_a   1.000
_cell.length_b   1.000
_cell.length_c   1.000
_cell.angle_alpha   90.00
_cell.angle_beta   90.00
_cell.angle_gamma   90.00
#
_symmetry.space_group_name_H-M   'P 1'
#
loop_
_entity.id
_entity.type
_entity.pdbx_description
1 polymer ?
#
loop_
_entity_poly.entity_id
_entity_poly.type
_entity_poly.pdbx_seq_one_letter_code
_entity_poly.pdbx_strand_id
1 'polypeptide(L)'
;QRQMCIRDSIVAHEFLGTSVEGKDMIIIDDMISSGESMLEVAAALKERKASKIFVFSTFGLFTNGLDKFDKAYENGIIDKVLTTNLIYQTPELLQREWYINCDMSKYIAYIIDTLNHDSSISDLLNPNERIQNIVAKYKTGEL
;
A
#
# COMPACT_ATOMS: atom_id res chain seq x y z
N GLN A 1 -1.27 -18.78 16.21
CA GLN A 1 -2.26 -17.79 16.65
C GLN A 1 -3.51 -17.96 15.81
N ARG A 2 -4.58 -18.44 16.43
CA ARG A 2 -5.88 -18.57 15.77
C ARG A 2 -6.43 -17.14 15.57
N GLN A 3 -6.32 -16.61 14.39
CA GLN A 3 -7.24 -15.57 13.95
C GLN A 3 -8.61 -16.24 13.75
N MET A 4 -9.41 -16.26 14.78
CA MET A 4 -10.84 -16.42 14.58
C MET A 4 -11.33 -15.19 13.83
N CYS A 5 -11.79 -15.40 12.59
CA CYS A 5 -12.65 -14.43 11.92
C CYS A 5 -13.93 -14.29 12.75
N ILE A 6 -13.94 -13.43 13.74
CA ILE A 6 -15.15 -12.98 14.37
C ILE A 6 -15.70 -11.92 13.42
N ARG A 7 -16.68 -12.32 12.63
CA ARG A 7 -17.56 -11.42 11.91
C ARG A 7 -18.43 -10.69 12.92
N ASP A 8 -17.90 -9.77 13.68
CA ASP A 8 -18.73 -8.78 14.36
C ASP A 8 -17.80 -7.77 15.02
N SER A 9 -17.86 -6.54 14.50
CA SER A 9 -17.35 -5.31 15.07
C SER A 9 -15.92 -5.38 15.65
N ILE A 10 -14.97 -4.85 14.91
CA ILE A 10 -13.71 -4.41 15.50
C ILE A 10 -14.05 -3.32 16.52
N VAL A 11 -14.11 -3.69 17.79
CA VAL A 11 -14.58 -2.82 18.87
C VAL A 11 -13.56 -1.77 19.28
N ALA A 12 -12.27 -2.00 19.00
CA ALA A 12 -11.21 -1.00 19.16
C ALA A 12 -9.89 -1.45 18.51
N HIS A 13 -9.23 -0.55 17.80
CA HIS A 13 -7.81 -0.68 17.48
C HIS A 13 -7.00 -0.12 18.65
N GLU A 14 -6.29 -0.99 19.38
CA GLU A 14 -5.36 -0.54 20.40
C GLU A 14 -4.05 -0.10 19.73
N PHE A 15 -3.69 1.17 19.91
CA PHE A 15 -2.46 1.70 19.37
C PHE A 15 -1.30 1.47 20.35
N LEU A 16 -0.35 0.64 19.94
CA LEU A 16 0.89 0.38 20.66
C LEU A 16 2.04 1.11 19.96
N GLY A 17 2.47 2.25 20.47
CA GLY A 17 3.57 2.97 19.85
C GLY A 17 3.79 4.38 20.41
N THR A 18 4.78 5.06 19.82
CA THR A 18 5.07 6.47 20.09
C THR A 18 4.07 7.39 19.43
N SER A 19 4.01 8.67 19.85
CA SER A 19 3.14 9.68 19.23
C SER A 19 3.30 9.73 17.70
N VAL A 20 2.18 9.79 17.00
CA VAL A 20 2.09 9.95 15.54
C VAL A 20 1.80 11.40 15.12
N GLU A 21 1.64 12.31 16.09
CA GLU A 21 1.30 13.69 15.85
C GLU A 21 2.31 14.38 14.92
N GLY A 22 1.81 14.96 13.82
CA GLY A 22 2.61 15.63 12.81
C GLY A 22 3.47 14.73 11.93
N LYS A 23 3.39 13.40 12.09
CA LYS A 23 4.18 12.45 11.29
C LYS A 23 3.39 11.93 10.10
N ASP A 24 4.10 11.68 9.01
CA ASP A 24 3.58 10.93 7.88
C ASP A 24 3.54 9.45 8.24
N MET A 25 2.42 8.80 7.93
CA MET A 25 2.15 7.41 8.29
C MET A 25 2.03 6.55 7.06
N ILE A 26 2.53 5.32 7.17
CA ILE A 26 2.41 4.30 6.14
C ILE A 26 1.62 3.13 6.72
N ILE A 27 0.54 2.75 6.05
CA ILE A 27 -0.23 1.53 6.32
C ILE A 27 0.17 0.51 5.26
N ILE A 28 0.60 -0.67 5.68
CA ILE A 28 1.00 -1.76 4.78
C ILE A 28 0.11 -2.95 5.04
N ASP A 29 -0.47 -3.49 3.97
CA ASP A 29 -1.30 -4.68 4.01
C ASP A 29 -0.99 -5.57 2.78
N ASP A 30 -1.38 -6.82 2.80
CA ASP A 30 -1.25 -7.73 1.67
C ASP A 30 -2.37 -7.51 0.64
N MET A 31 -3.59 -7.23 1.10
CA MET A 31 -4.75 -7.11 0.24
C MET A 31 -5.80 -6.09 0.74
N ILE A 32 -6.20 -5.21 -0.16
CA ILE A 32 -7.39 -4.38 0.02
C ILE A 32 -8.58 -5.12 -0.55
N SER A 33 -9.43 -5.68 0.31
CA SER A 33 -10.72 -6.25 -0.09
C SER A 33 -11.77 -5.13 -0.19
N SER A 34 -12.59 -4.91 0.83
CA SER A 34 -13.51 -3.77 0.91
C SER A 34 -12.84 -2.45 1.30
N GLY A 35 -11.67 -2.52 1.94
CA GLY A 35 -10.91 -1.38 2.46
C GLY A 35 -11.42 -0.80 3.77
N GLU A 36 -12.50 -1.35 4.37
CA GLU A 36 -13.12 -0.77 5.57
C GLU A 36 -12.16 -0.73 6.75
N SER A 37 -11.54 -1.85 7.11
CA SER A 37 -10.61 -1.92 8.24
C SER A 37 -9.41 -0.99 8.06
N MET A 38 -8.91 -0.85 6.84
CA MET A 38 -7.80 0.03 6.50
C MET A 38 -8.19 1.50 6.63
N LEU A 39 -9.37 1.88 6.17
CA LEU A 39 -9.88 3.24 6.30
C LEU A 39 -10.19 3.58 7.77
N GLU A 40 -10.63 2.63 8.58
CA GLU A 40 -10.80 2.80 10.03
C GLU A 40 -9.45 3.07 10.72
N VAL A 41 -8.41 2.32 10.36
CA VAL A 41 -7.05 2.57 10.87
C VAL A 41 -6.57 3.96 10.45
N ALA A 42 -6.78 4.35 9.20
CA ALA A 42 -6.41 5.67 8.71
C ALA A 42 -7.14 6.78 9.46
N ALA A 43 -8.44 6.64 9.69
CA ALA A 43 -9.24 7.59 10.48
C ALA A 43 -8.71 7.71 11.91
N ALA A 44 -8.43 6.59 12.57
CA ALA A 44 -7.89 6.57 13.93
C ALA A 44 -6.49 7.24 14.02
N LEU A 45 -5.67 7.13 12.97
CA LEU A 45 -4.39 7.85 12.88
C LEU A 45 -4.59 9.35 12.70
N LYS A 46 -5.58 9.78 11.89
CA LYS A 46 -5.91 11.20 11.72
C LYS A 46 -6.47 11.82 13.00
N GLU A 47 -7.29 11.12 13.75
CA GLU A 47 -7.76 11.56 15.08
C GLU A 47 -6.59 11.83 16.03
N ARG A 48 -5.48 11.10 15.87
CA ARG A 48 -4.22 11.29 16.60
C ARG A 48 -3.28 12.31 15.96
N LYS A 49 -3.81 13.11 15.03
CA LYS A 49 -3.12 14.20 14.34
C LYS A 49 -1.94 13.75 13.48
N ALA A 50 -2.00 12.56 12.89
CA ALA A 50 -1.05 12.17 11.85
C ALA A 50 -1.14 13.18 10.68
N SER A 51 0.00 13.46 10.05
CA SER A 51 0.09 14.39 8.92
C SER A 51 -0.47 13.73 7.65
N LYS A 52 0.33 13.04 6.90
CA LYS A 52 -0.09 12.33 5.69
C LYS A 52 -0.25 10.84 5.95
N ILE A 53 -1.19 10.20 5.24
CA ILE A 53 -1.40 8.76 5.33
C ILE A 53 -1.30 8.15 3.94
N PHE A 54 -0.32 7.27 3.80
CA PHE A 54 -0.07 6.48 2.60
C PHE A 54 -0.44 5.03 2.87
N VAL A 55 -1.18 4.43 1.95
CA VAL A 55 -1.60 3.04 2.03
C VAL A 55 -0.89 2.25 0.95
N PHE A 56 -0.25 1.16 1.33
CA PHE A 56 0.42 0.23 0.41
C PHE A 56 -0.19 -1.15 0.53
N SER A 57 -0.54 -1.74 -0.60
CA SER A 57 -1.01 -3.13 -0.63
C SER A 57 -0.53 -3.84 -1.89
N THR A 58 -0.30 -5.15 -1.78
CA THR A 58 0.04 -5.95 -2.96
C THR A 58 -1.16 -6.06 -3.89
N PHE A 59 -2.35 -6.37 -3.35
CA PHE A 59 -3.55 -6.57 -4.16
C PHE A 59 -4.65 -5.58 -3.78
N GLY A 60 -5.10 -4.78 -4.74
CA GLY A 60 -6.22 -3.85 -4.56
C GLY A 60 -7.48 -4.37 -5.25
N LEU A 61 -8.32 -5.14 -4.54
CA LEU A 61 -9.55 -5.72 -5.10
C LEU A 61 -10.70 -4.70 -5.14
N PHE A 62 -10.79 -3.81 -4.16
CA PHE A 62 -11.85 -2.79 -4.04
C PHE A 62 -13.26 -3.36 -4.24
N THR A 63 -13.57 -4.47 -3.56
CA THR A 63 -14.78 -5.28 -3.79
C THR A 63 -16.09 -4.52 -3.58
N ASN A 64 -16.08 -3.46 -2.76
CA ASN A 64 -17.24 -2.62 -2.46
C ASN A 64 -17.22 -1.28 -3.24
N GLY A 65 -16.45 -1.23 -4.35
CA GLY A 65 -16.29 -0.02 -5.15
C GLY A 65 -15.32 0.99 -4.56
N LEU A 66 -15.25 2.17 -5.16
CA LEU A 66 -14.26 3.21 -4.87
C LEU A 66 -14.80 4.35 -3.99
N ASP A 67 -16.11 4.46 -3.83
CA ASP A 67 -16.77 5.62 -3.18
C ASP A 67 -16.27 5.90 -1.76
N LYS A 68 -15.94 4.85 -1.00
CA LYS A 68 -15.41 5.02 0.37
C LYS A 68 -14.01 5.62 0.36
N PHE A 69 -13.19 5.25 -0.61
CA PHE A 69 -11.85 5.80 -0.80
C PHE A 69 -11.91 7.22 -1.35
N ASP A 70 -12.81 7.50 -2.29
CA ASP A 70 -13.05 8.86 -2.80
C ASP A 70 -13.40 9.80 -1.64
N LYS A 71 -14.36 9.42 -0.80
CA LYS A 71 -14.75 10.19 0.41
C LYS A 71 -13.61 10.32 1.43
N ALA A 72 -12.84 9.25 1.63
CA ALA A 72 -11.71 9.29 2.56
C ALA A 72 -10.62 10.26 2.07
N TYR A 73 -10.38 10.31 0.77
CA TYR A 73 -9.46 11.27 0.15
C TYR A 73 -9.98 12.71 0.25
N GLU A 74 -11.23 12.96 -0.12
CA GLU A 74 -11.88 14.27 -0.03
C GLU A 74 -11.86 14.83 1.39
N ASN A 75 -12.06 13.96 2.39
CA ASN A 75 -12.03 14.33 3.80
C ASN A 75 -10.60 14.40 4.39
N GLY A 76 -9.56 14.19 3.58
CA GLY A 76 -8.18 14.22 4.02
C GLY A 76 -7.79 13.10 4.99
N ILE A 77 -8.53 11.98 5.01
CA ILE A 77 -8.23 10.80 5.83
C ILE A 77 -7.04 10.01 5.25
N ILE A 78 -6.98 9.90 3.92
CA ILE A 78 -5.87 9.29 3.20
C ILE A 78 -5.32 10.27 2.17
N ASP A 79 -4.03 10.16 1.86
CA ASP A 79 -3.38 10.96 0.82
C ASP A 79 -3.16 10.17 -0.45
N LYS A 80 -2.65 8.94 -0.37
CA LYS A 80 -2.45 8.06 -1.53
C LYS A 80 -2.64 6.60 -1.15
N VAL A 81 -3.14 5.83 -2.11
CA VAL A 81 -3.21 4.36 -2.06
C VAL A 81 -2.38 3.81 -3.21
N LEU A 82 -1.43 2.96 -2.90
CA LEU A 82 -0.53 2.34 -3.86
C LEU A 82 -0.79 0.84 -3.88
N THR A 83 -1.10 0.30 -5.04
CA THR A 83 -1.18 -1.15 -5.22
C THR A 83 -0.46 -1.60 -6.48
N THR A 84 -0.12 -2.88 -6.55
CA THR A 84 0.53 -3.43 -7.73
C THR A 84 -0.48 -3.76 -8.83
N ASN A 85 0.01 -3.89 -10.07
CA ASN A 85 -0.77 -4.37 -11.22
C ASN A 85 -0.77 -5.91 -11.35
N LEU A 86 -0.57 -6.63 -10.26
CA LEU A 86 -0.61 -8.10 -10.25
C LEU A 86 -2.04 -8.66 -10.39
N ILE A 87 -3.05 -7.81 -10.24
CA ILE A 87 -4.44 -8.09 -10.54
C ILE A 87 -5.00 -7.03 -11.48
N TYR A 88 -6.13 -7.33 -12.09
CA TYR A 88 -6.80 -6.37 -12.98
C TYR A 88 -7.17 -5.09 -12.24
N GLN A 89 -6.84 -3.97 -12.86
CA GLN A 89 -7.16 -2.63 -12.39
C GLN A 89 -8.16 -2.00 -13.35
N THR A 90 -9.28 -1.52 -12.81
CA THR A 90 -10.32 -0.90 -13.62
C THR A 90 -9.88 0.46 -14.13
N PRO A 91 -10.36 0.90 -15.32
CA PRO A 91 -10.05 2.24 -15.82
C PRO A 91 -10.46 3.35 -14.85
N GLU A 92 -11.56 3.16 -14.11
CA GLU A 92 -12.04 4.09 -13.11
C GLU A 92 -11.05 4.25 -11.95
N LEU A 93 -10.45 3.14 -11.50
CA LEU A 93 -9.43 3.16 -10.45
C LEU A 93 -8.18 3.93 -10.90
N LEU A 94 -7.72 3.66 -12.12
CA LEU A 94 -6.50 4.29 -12.67
C LEU A 94 -6.63 5.80 -12.87
N GLN A 95 -7.85 6.34 -12.92
CA GLN A 95 -8.12 7.77 -13.05
C GLN A 95 -8.20 8.50 -11.71
N ARG A 96 -8.18 7.78 -10.58
CA ARG A 96 -8.30 8.41 -9.26
C ARG A 96 -7.00 9.13 -8.87
N GLU A 97 -7.11 10.38 -8.45
CA GLU A 97 -5.96 11.17 -7.99
C GLU A 97 -5.26 10.58 -6.76
N TRP A 98 -6.03 9.89 -5.91
CA TRP A 98 -5.49 9.23 -4.72
C TRP A 98 -4.80 7.90 -5.04
N TYR A 99 -4.97 7.34 -6.24
CA TYR A 99 -4.45 6.04 -6.60
C TYR A 99 -3.12 6.12 -7.34
N ILE A 100 -2.20 5.22 -6.99
CA ILE A 100 -0.92 5.04 -7.69
C ILE A 100 -0.74 3.57 -8.04
N ASN A 101 -0.59 3.30 -9.32
CA ASN A 101 -0.25 1.97 -9.81
C ASN A 101 1.25 1.72 -9.69
N CYS A 102 1.63 0.65 -8.97
CA CYS A 102 2.99 0.14 -8.90
C CYS A 102 3.17 -0.97 -9.95
N ASP A 103 3.80 -0.65 -11.08
CA ASP A 103 3.99 -1.60 -12.17
C ASP A 103 5.05 -2.65 -11.83
N MET A 104 4.62 -3.90 -11.73
CA MET A 104 5.45 -5.07 -11.45
C MET A 104 5.87 -5.84 -12.72
N SER A 105 5.46 -5.40 -13.90
CA SER A 105 5.67 -6.14 -15.17
C SER A 105 7.14 -6.46 -15.41
N LYS A 106 8.02 -5.51 -15.17
CA LYS A 106 9.46 -5.71 -15.30
C LYS A 106 10.01 -6.76 -14.34
N TYR A 107 9.52 -6.77 -13.11
CA TYR A 107 9.91 -7.76 -12.10
C TYR A 107 9.46 -9.16 -12.48
N ILE A 108 8.23 -9.29 -12.92
CA ILE A 108 7.68 -10.57 -13.40
C ILE A 108 8.48 -11.08 -14.61
N ALA A 109 8.81 -10.21 -15.55
CA ALA A 109 9.65 -10.59 -16.69
C ALA A 109 11.02 -11.12 -16.25
N TYR A 110 11.67 -10.50 -15.28
CA TYR A 110 12.94 -10.99 -14.73
C TYR A 110 12.80 -12.34 -14.03
N ILE A 111 11.72 -12.56 -13.27
CA ILE A 111 11.47 -13.84 -12.64
C ILE A 111 11.29 -14.94 -13.69
N ILE A 112 10.52 -14.68 -14.73
CA ILE A 112 10.28 -15.62 -15.84
C ILE A 112 11.61 -15.93 -16.54
N ASP A 113 12.40 -14.94 -16.88
CA ASP A 113 13.70 -15.10 -17.52
C ASP A 113 14.66 -15.95 -16.67
N THR A 114 14.77 -15.62 -15.38
CA THR A 114 15.65 -16.33 -14.44
C THR A 114 15.26 -17.81 -14.29
N LEU A 115 13.95 -18.08 -14.16
CA LEU A 115 13.44 -19.45 -14.06
C LEU A 115 13.63 -20.22 -15.36
N ASN A 116 13.47 -19.56 -16.51
CA ASN A 116 13.65 -20.20 -17.82
C ASN A 116 15.10 -20.58 -18.12
N HIS A 117 16.06 -19.91 -17.47
CA HIS A 117 17.49 -20.19 -17.60
C HIS A 117 18.07 -20.98 -16.40
N ASP A 118 17.24 -21.58 -15.56
CA ASP A 118 17.65 -22.32 -14.35
C ASP A 118 18.61 -21.53 -13.45
N SER A 119 18.49 -20.20 -13.43
CA SER A 119 19.34 -19.31 -12.66
C SER A 119 18.74 -19.02 -11.28
N SER A 120 19.58 -18.56 -10.34
CA SER A 120 19.10 -18.19 -8.99
C SER A 120 18.31 -16.88 -9.02
N ILE A 121 17.17 -16.85 -8.36
CA ILE A 121 16.36 -15.64 -8.16
C ILE A 121 16.82 -14.81 -6.94
N SER A 122 17.85 -15.25 -6.21
CA SER A 122 18.29 -14.61 -4.97
C SER A 122 18.60 -13.13 -5.12
N ASP A 123 19.25 -12.74 -6.23
CA ASP A 123 19.60 -11.35 -6.51
C ASP A 123 18.37 -10.48 -6.81
N LEU A 124 17.30 -11.09 -7.35
CA LEU A 124 16.02 -10.41 -7.56
C LEU A 124 15.26 -10.20 -6.26
N LEU A 125 15.41 -11.11 -5.32
CA LEU A 125 14.74 -11.06 -4.01
C LEU A 125 15.44 -10.14 -3.01
N ASN A 126 16.67 -9.69 -3.30
CA ASN A 126 17.39 -8.76 -2.44
C ASN A 126 17.23 -7.31 -2.95
N PRO A 127 16.28 -6.53 -2.43
CA PRO A 127 16.02 -5.17 -2.90
C PRO A 127 17.02 -4.13 -2.36
N ASN A 128 17.90 -4.47 -1.40
CA ASN A 128 18.67 -3.51 -0.62
C ASN A 128 19.53 -2.58 -1.49
N GLU A 129 20.29 -3.13 -2.43
CA GLU A 129 21.13 -2.30 -3.30
C GLU A 129 20.31 -1.37 -4.19
N ARG A 130 19.17 -1.86 -4.70
CA ARG A 130 18.27 -1.04 -5.53
C ARG A 130 17.65 0.08 -4.74
N ILE A 131 17.20 -0.20 -3.53
CA ILE A 131 16.64 0.82 -2.63
C ILE A 131 17.69 1.87 -2.32
N GLN A 132 18.92 1.46 -1.96
CA GLN A 132 20.01 2.39 -1.67
C GLN A 132 20.37 3.26 -2.89
N ASN A 133 20.42 2.68 -4.08
CA ASN A 133 20.67 3.42 -5.31
C ASN A 133 19.56 4.44 -5.62
N ILE A 134 18.28 4.08 -5.44
CA ILE A 134 17.17 5.00 -5.65
C ILE A 134 17.21 6.14 -4.62
N VAL A 135 17.47 5.83 -3.35
CA VAL A 135 17.59 6.82 -2.28
C VAL A 135 18.79 7.75 -2.53
N ALA A 136 19.91 7.23 -3.02
CA ALA A 136 21.07 8.04 -3.38
C ALA A 136 20.73 9.02 -4.50
N LYS A 137 20.11 8.57 -5.59
CA LYS A 137 19.65 9.42 -6.71
C LYS A 137 18.65 10.48 -6.27
N TYR A 138 17.71 10.12 -5.39
CA TYR A 138 16.79 11.10 -4.83
C TYR A 138 17.50 12.20 -4.05
N LYS A 139 18.53 11.82 -3.24
CA LYS A 139 19.32 12.79 -2.46
C LYS A 139 20.19 13.69 -3.33
N THR A 140 20.63 13.23 -4.51
CA THR A 140 21.41 14.02 -5.47
C THR A 140 20.54 14.85 -6.42
N GLY A 141 19.21 14.68 -6.38
CA GLY A 141 18.29 15.38 -7.26
C GLY A 141 18.28 14.86 -8.70
N GLU A 142 18.70 13.62 -8.92
CA GLU A 142 18.72 12.93 -10.22
C GLU A 142 17.42 12.15 -10.51
N LEU A 143 16.44 12.20 -9.61
CA LEU A 143 15.12 11.59 -9.75
C LEU A 143 14.05 12.66 -9.84
#